data_2df8eb9f1652e9b5037a49e440e4e712
#
_entry.id   2df8eb9f1652e9b5037a49e440e4e712
#
_cell.length_a   1.000
_cell.length_b   1.000
_cell.length_c   1.000
_cell.angle_alpha   90.00
_cell.angle_beta   90.00
_cell.angle_gamma   90.00
#
_symmetry.space_group_name_H-M   'P 1'
#
loop_
_entity.id
_entity.type
_entity.pdbx_description
1 polymer ?
#
loop_
_entity_poly.entity_id
_entity_poly.type
_entity_poly.pdbx_seq_one_letter_code
_entity_poly.pdbx_strand_id
1 'polypeptide(L)'
;MNTYSLYDQYIERLKQIRSLSSPSLSGIGEASEYNKRLRDNFIRIGQLAAENRAILDEFLFPLLNSDKGLTEEEASEIDSFEEKLVTAENAENLDLPIAEIVSERLLHDSLKKGQLLPRLRWMDASISVCYALMNMTSRLDEYPEIAGHYRQKGLELGELFISLREKENFRRLESAEARELVLTNARFAVAFYENLTGDRDANIKNLEMLRASMEIAEDPFYTELMPDFDWRYYRYRLLDYFAHLTDICNLRGMEGDQLTEICERSEEMWDLWHSDSEYFSGLEKESYVEQLLARNRYYAKRMTPEAYRDKLLEIYHNRDKSLYDVCGVVENIQVPIELFGLCGEIRLSEADKMLIYTLDYNVLAYVFHMPNSSALSVMLEHSAHFFRHFIEFPGGTRFERLMLRFLAATHPPTYVHSRMVARIATCLCGYLIDRSPELLIGVEGCSAAEEVLQKRDLILWFVWHAALCHDTGKILIMDTIFVYGRKLLDMEFGLIRTHPKVGASLLMRFPSTAKYADIALGHHKWYDNSRGYPEEFDTSTSPVKTVIDLVQCADCLDAATDTVGRSYNRGKGFDDFCAEVREGSGTRYAPWLSDLLSEPEVREDIGFLLTKGREKEYYDTYQQLKSIHDKEMQ
;
A
#
# COMPACT_ATOMS: atom_id res chain seq x y z
N MET A 1 -5.31 13.66 36.05
CA MET A 1 -5.77 12.59 35.15
C MET A 1 -4.55 11.75 34.83
N ASN A 2 -4.60 10.45 34.95
CA ASN A 2 -3.43 9.62 34.70
C ASN A 2 -3.21 9.57 33.18
N THR A 3 -2.11 10.09 32.67
CA THR A 3 -1.78 10.18 31.22
C THR A 3 -1.80 8.81 30.57
N TYR A 4 -1.41 7.76 31.27
CA TYR A 4 -1.48 6.36 30.85
C TYR A 4 -2.89 5.95 30.37
N SER A 5 -3.94 6.41 31.08
CA SER A 5 -5.33 6.19 30.65
C SER A 5 -5.70 6.86 29.32
N LEU A 6 -5.00 7.92 28.89
CA LEU A 6 -5.28 8.63 27.62
C LEU A 6 -4.64 7.91 26.43
N TYR A 7 -3.42 7.44 26.56
CA TYR A 7 -2.75 6.67 25.50
C TYR A 7 -3.43 5.32 25.26
N ASP A 8 -3.90 4.66 26.31
CA ASP A 8 -4.72 3.45 26.17
C ASP A 8 -6.03 3.73 25.43
N GLN A 9 -6.69 4.86 25.69
CA GLN A 9 -7.88 5.28 24.94
C GLN A 9 -7.57 5.54 23.45
N TYR A 10 -6.42 6.13 23.16
CA TYR A 10 -5.96 6.33 21.77
C TYR A 10 -5.85 4.99 21.04
N ILE A 11 -5.16 4.02 21.61
CA ILE A 11 -4.98 2.66 21.06
C ILE A 11 -6.33 1.97 20.83
N GLU A 12 -7.22 1.96 21.83
CA GLU A 12 -8.54 1.33 21.69
C GLU A 12 -9.38 1.98 20.59
N ARG A 13 -9.29 3.31 20.42
CA ARG A 13 -9.97 4.00 19.33
C ARG A 13 -9.39 3.65 17.97
N LEU A 14 -8.06 3.49 17.83
CA LEU A 14 -7.44 3.03 16.58
C LEU A 14 -7.96 1.64 16.19
N LYS A 15 -8.02 0.71 17.14
CA LYS A 15 -8.57 -0.64 16.91
C LYS A 15 -10.04 -0.58 16.49
N GLN A 16 -10.83 0.28 17.13
CA GLN A 16 -12.23 0.49 16.77
C GLN A 16 -12.38 1.08 15.37
N ILE A 17 -11.55 2.06 14.98
CA ILE A 17 -11.54 2.66 13.64
C ILE A 17 -11.24 1.62 12.58
N ARG A 18 -10.24 0.77 12.80
CA ARG A 18 -9.91 -0.34 11.88
C ARG A 18 -11.09 -1.27 11.68
N SER A 19 -11.74 -1.69 12.75
CA SER A 19 -12.93 -2.53 12.68
C SER A 19 -14.09 -1.88 11.91
N LEU A 20 -14.30 -0.57 12.09
CA LEU A 20 -15.33 0.18 11.37
C LEU A 20 -15.00 0.40 9.90
N SER A 21 -13.72 0.44 9.53
CA SER A 21 -13.26 0.66 8.15
C SER A 21 -13.38 -0.59 7.28
N SER A 22 -13.57 -1.78 7.86
CA SER A 22 -13.69 -3.02 7.11
C SER A 22 -14.93 -3.03 6.22
N PRO A 23 -14.82 -3.41 4.94
CA PRO A 23 -15.95 -3.50 4.01
C PRO A 23 -16.86 -4.71 4.23
N SER A 24 -16.77 -5.37 5.37
CA SER A 24 -17.50 -6.61 5.67
C SER A 24 -19.01 -6.52 5.41
N LEU A 25 -19.53 -7.53 4.72
CA LEU A 25 -20.97 -7.73 4.47
C LEU A 25 -21.64 -8.64 5.50
N SER A 26 -20.92 -9.09 6.52
CA SER A 26 -21.46 -10.00 7.53
C SER A 26 -22.72 -9.43 8.18
N GLY A 27 -23.78 -10.21 8.16
CA GLY A 27 -25.08 -9.84 8.75
C GLY A 27 -25.88 -8.79 7.96
N ILE A 28 -25.49 -8.43 6.74
CA ILE A 28 -26.17 -7.47 5.88
C ILE A 28 -26.97 -8.19 4.80
N GLY A 29 -28.30 -7.99 4.77
CA GLY A 29 -29.22 -8.59 3.81
C GLY A 29 -29.54 -7.70 2.61
N GLU A 30 -29.53 -6.37 2.80
CA GLU A 30 -30.01 -5.39 1.82
C GLU A 30 -29.04 -4.22 1.62
N ALA A 31 -29.04 -3.64 0.42
CA ALA A 31 -28.21 -2.49 0.06
C ALA A 31 -28.49 -1.24 0.93
N SER A 32 -29.74 -1.03 1.32
CA SER A 32 -30.12 0.09 2.20
C SER A 32 -29.50 0.00 3.57
N GLU A 33 -29.41 -1.22 4.13
CA GLU A 33 -28.75 -1.51 5.39
C GLU A 33 -27.25 -1.32 5.28
N TYR A 34 -26.64 -1.79 4.19
CA TYR A 34 -25.23 -1.58 3.88
C TYR A 34 -24.86 -0.10 3.82
N ASN A 35 -25.61 0.69 3.06
CA ASN A 35 -25.36 2.13 2.93
C ASN A 35 -25.52 2.87 4.26
N LYS A 36 -26.52 2.49 5.06
CA LYS A 36 -26.70 3.05 6.40
C LYS A 36 -25.49 2.71 7.29
N ARG A 37 -25.05 1.45 7.28
CA ARG A 37 -23.89 1.00 8.07
C ARG A 37 -22.62 1.73 7.65
N LEU A 38 -22.36 1.88 6.36
CA LEU A 38 -21.21 2.66 5.86
C LEU A 38 -21.25 4.10 6.40
N ARG A 39 -22.37 4.79 6.24
CA ARG A 39 -22.54 6.16 6.72
C ARG A 39 -22.31 6.26 8.23
N ASP A 40 -22.96 5.41 9.02
CA ASP A 40 -22.85 5.43 10.49
C ASP A 40 -21.41 5.15 10.91
N ASN A 41 -20.72 4.20 10.26
CA ASN A 41 -19.32 3.91 10.50
C ASN A 41 -18.42 5.11 10.20
N PHE A 42 -18.56 5.77 9.04
CA PHE A 42 -17.72 6.93 8.70
C PHE A 42 -17.95 8.12 9.64
N ILE A 43 -19.19 8.36 10.07
CA ILE A 43 -19.49 9.37 11.09
C ILE A 43 -18.77 9.02 12.40
N ARG A 44 -18.83 7.76 12.82
CA ARG A 44 -18.18 7.32 14.07
C ARG A 44 -16.64 7.39 13.95
N ILE A 45 -16.07 7.00 12.81
CA ILE A 45 -14.63 7.14 12.53
C ILE A 45 -14.21 8.61 12.69
N GLY A 46 -14.95 9.55 12.09
CA GLY A 46 -14.65 10.97 12.20
C GLY A 46 -14.67 11.50 13.66
N GLN A 47 -15.60 11.02 14.48
CA GLN A 47 -15.66 11.36 15.91
C GLN A 47 -14.44 10.81 16.66
N LEU A 48 -14.14 9.53 16.49
CA LEU A 48 -12.99 8.88 17.14
C LEU A 48 -11.66 9.52 16.74
N ALA A 49 -11.51 9.85 15.45
CA ALA A 49 -10.34 10.55 14.94
C ALA A 49 -10.15 11.95 15.54
N ALA A 50 -11.25 12.69 15.75
CA ALA A 50 -11.20 14.00 16.41
C ALA A 50 -10.79 13.87 17.90
N GLU A 51 -11.28 12.85 18.60
CA GLU A 51 -10.89 12.56 19.98
C GLU A 51 -9.41 12.15 20.09
N ASN A 52 -8.92 11.33 19.18
CA ASN A 52 -7.50 10.95 19.10
C ASN A 52 -6.61 12.14 18.81
N ARG A 53 -7.04 13.01 17.90
CA ARG A 53 -6.32 14.25 17.61
C ARG A 53 -6.16 15.12 18.87
N ALA A 54 -7.17 15.26 19.69
CA ALA A 54 -7.08 16.04 20.92
C ALA A 54 -5.98 15.48 21.85
N ILE A 55 -5.86 14.13 21.96
CA ILE A 55 -4.78 13.52 22.75
C ILE A 55 -3.40 13.87 22.21
N LEU A 56 -3.21 13.83 20.89
CA LEU A 56 -1.93 14.17 20.27
C LEU A 56 -1.59 15.66 20.45
N ASP A 57 -2.53 16.55 20.15
CA ASP A 57 -2.31 18.00 20.14
C ASP A 57 -2.14 18.55 21.58
N GLU A 58 -2.85 18.01 22.57
CA GLU A 58 -2.86 18.52 23.94
C GLU A 58 -1.81 17.86 24.86
N PHE A 59 -1.43 16.62 24.59
CA PHE A 59 -0.55 15.86 25.49
C PHE A 59 0.74 15.38 24.81
N LEU A 60 0.66 14.66 23.69
CA LEU A 60 1.85 14.02 23.11
C LEU A 60 2.79 15.03 22.43
N PHE A 61 2.31 15.81 21.46
CA PHE A 61 3.17 16.72 20.70
C PHE A 61 3.83 17.81 21.56
N PRO A 62 3.18 18.39 22.59
CA PRO A 62 3.87 19.29 23.52
C PRO A 62 5.02 18.62 24.25
N LEU A 63 4.88 17.33 24.63
CA LEU A 63 5.93 16.56 25.28
C LEU A 63 7.10 16.27 24.32
N LEU A 64 6.78 15.79 23.11
CA LEU A 64 7.79 15.45 22.11
C LEU A 64 8.57 16.67 21.61
N ASN A 65 7.94 17.83 21.49
CA ASN A 65 8.56 19.08 21.02
C ASN A 65 9.21 19.90 22.13
N SER A 66 9.23 19.42 23.37
CA SER A 66 9.85 20.13 24.49
C SER A 66 11.38 20.06 24.40
N ASP A 67 12.07 21.20 24.61
CA ASP A 67 13.52 21.24 24.73
C ASP A 67 14.03 20.62 26.05
N LYS A 68 13.13 20.41 27.01
CA LYS A 68 13.46 19.76 28.28
C LYS A 68 13.67 18.25 28.08
N GLY A 69 14.62 17.67 28.78
CA GLY A 69 14.76 16.22 28.88
C GLY A 69 13.51 15.62 29.51
N LEU A 70 13.14 14.41 29.06
CA LEU A 70 12.05 13.63 29.64
C LEU A 70 12.40 13.20 31.06
N THR A 71 11.43 13.25 31.96
CA THR A 71 11.51 12.55 33.25
C THR A 71 11.45 11.04 33.02
N GLU A 72 11.83 10.25 34.03
CA GLU A 72 11.72 8.78 33.94
C GLU A 72 10.28 8.32 33.77
N GLU A 73 9.31 9.00 34.39
CA GLU A 73 7.89 8.71 34.28
C GLU A 73 7.37 9.01 32.87
N GLU A 74 7.66 10.19 32.32
CA GLU A 74 7.30 10.59 30.96
C GLU A 74 7.92 9.63 29.91
N ALA A 75 9.19 9.30 30.05
CA ALA A 75 9.86 8.37 29.15
C ALA A 75 9.21 6.98 29.18
N SER A 76 8.89 6.46 30.37
CA SER A 76 8.21 5.17 30.53
C SER A 76 6.79 5.16 29.97
N GLU A 77 6.06 6.28 30.10
CA GLU A 77 4.70 6.38 29.57
C GLU A 77 4.67 6.35 28.03
N ILE A 78 5.56 7.15 27.38
CA ILE A 78 5.60 7.19 25.91
C ILE A 78 6.27 5.94 25.31
N ASP A 79 7.17 5.27 26.05
CA ASP A 79 7.71 3.95 25.73
C ASP A 79 6.61 2.90 25.65
N SER A 80 5.86 2.75 26.74
CA SER A 80 4.72 1.83 26.76
C SER A 80 3.65 2.17 25.70
N PHE A 81 3.53 3.43 25.30
CA PHE A 81 2.66 3.83 24.21
C PHE A 81 3.21 3.38 22.85
N GLU A 82 4.50 3.58 22.60
CA GLU A 82 5.16 3.15 21.38
C GLU A 82 5.06 1.63 21.19
N GLU A 83 5.37 0.85 22.21
CA GLU A 83 5.22 -0.61 22.19
C GLU A 83 3.82 -1.06 21.79
N LYS A 84 2.77 -0.33 22.18
CA LYS A 84 1.37 -0.62 21.80
C LYS A 84 1.04 -0.19 20.36
N LEU A 85 1.76 0.78 19.82
CA LEU A 85 1.60 1.21 18.43
C LEU A 85 2.24 0.21 17.46
N VAL A 86 3.28 -0.49 17.90
CA VAL A 86 4.05 -1.48 17.13
C VAL A 86 4.07 -2.79 17.90
N THR A 87 2.99 -3.56 17.86
CA THR A 87 2.93 -4.83 18.61
C THR A 87 3.60 -5.96 17.83
N ALA A 88 4.66 -6.52 18.43
CA ALA A 88 5.36 -7.67 17.85
C ALA A 88 4.52 -8.98 17.89
N GLU A 89 3.66 -9.14 18.91
CA GLU A 89 2.93 -10.40 19.14
C GLU A 89 1.86 -10.72 18.09
N ASN A 90 1.30 -9.70 17.40
CA ASN A 90 0.27 -9.90 16.37
C ASN A 90 0.63 -9.25 15.03
N ALA A 91 1.86 -8.77 14.86
CA ALA A 91 2.31 -7.95 13.73
C ALA A 91 1.33 -6.78 13.43
N GLU A 92 0.65 -6.24 14.45
CA GLU A 92 -0.31 -5.15 14.28
C GLU A 92 0.36 -3.79 14.47
N ASN A 93 0.86 -3.25 13.36
CA ASN A 93 1.31 -1.86 13.33
C ASN A 93 0.08 -0.93 13.34
N LEU A 94 -0.19 -0.28 14.48
CA LEU A 94 -1.38 0.57 14.63
C LEU A 94 -1.17 1.98 14.09
N ASP A 95 -0.04 2.61 14.37
CA ASP A 95 0.29 3.97 13.91
C ASP A 95 1.80 4.16 13.81
N LEU A 96 2.39 3.66 12.72
CA LEU A 96 3.85 3.71 12.50
C LEU A 96 4.44 5.12 12.50
N PRO A 97 3.82 6.14 11.85
CA PRO A 97 4.38 7.49 11.88
C PRO A 97 4.44 8.12 13.29
N ILE A 98 3.47 7.82 14.14
CA ILE A 98 3.53 8.27 15.54
C ILE A 98 4.56 7.47 16.32
N ALA A 99 4.66 6.16 16.11
CA ALA A 99 5.70 5.33 16.71
C ALA A 99 7.11 5.83 16.35
N GLU A 100 7.33 6.19 15.09
CA GLU A 100 8.61 6.75 14.61
C GLU A 100 8.99 8.03 15.35
N ILE A 101 8.07 8.99 15.48
CA ILE A 101 8.31 10.25 16.16
C ILE A 101 8.61 10.02 17.67
N VAL A 102 7.90 9.10 18.30
CA VAL A 102 8.11 8.72 19.71
C VAL A 102 9.48 8.07 19.89
N SER A 103 9.81 7.06 19.09
CA SER A 103 11.11 6.37 19.15
C SER A 103 12.28 7.33 18.93
N GLU A 104 12.17 8.26 17.98
CA GLU A 104 13.19 9.28 17.73
C GLU A 104 13.40 10.18 18.94
N ARG A 105 12.33 10.62 19.60
CA ARG A 105 12.42 11.42 20.82
C ARG A 105 13.11 10.68 21.95
N LEU A 106 12.75 9.42 22.19
CA LEU A 106 13.33 8.58 23.22
C LEU A 106 14.82 8.29 22.96
N LEU A 107 15.17 8.00 21.71
CA LEU A 107 16.56 7.83 21.29
C LEU A 107 17.39 9.10 21.56
N HIS A 108 16.90 10.27 21.16
CA HIS A 108 17.57 11.54 21.36
C HIS A 108 17.78 11.84 22.86
N ASP A 109 16.81 11.54 23.71
CA ASP A 109 16.93 11.77 25.15
C ASP A 109 17.92 10.80 25.81
N SER A 110 17.94 9.54 25.40
CA SER A 110 18.91 8.53 25.87
C SER A 110 20.35 8.88 25.48
N LEU A 111 20.55 9.47 24.30
CA LEU A 111 21.86 9.99 23.86
C LEU A 111 22.37 11.09 24.79
N LYS A 112 21.50 12.02 25.19
CA LYS A 112 21.84 13.09 26.13
C LYS A 112 22.22 12.55 27.51
N LYS A 113 21.56 11.48 27.96
CA LYS A 113 21.83 10.86 29.27
C LYS A 113 23.05 9.94 29.25
N GLY A 114 23.60 9.60 28.09
CA GLY A 114 24.78 8.74 27.95
C GLY A 114 24.56 7.28 28.35
N GLN A 115 23.32 6.80 28.35
CA GLN A 115 22.93 5.44 28.73
C GLN A 115 23.03 4.51 27.51
N LEU A 116 23.82 3.43 27.59
CA LEU A 116 24.04 2.53 26.46
C LEU A 116 22.84 1.60 26.20
N LEU A 117 22.38 0.86 27.21
CA LEU A 117 21.32 -0.12 27.02
C LEU A 117 19.96 0.49 26.62
N PRO A 118 19.46 1.55 27.28
CA PRO A 118 18.29 2.27 26.80
C PRO A 118 18.45 2.80 25.37
N ARG A 119 19.63 3.32 25.01
CA ARG A 119 19.94 3.74 23.65
C ARG A 119 19.79 2.61 22.64
N LEU A 120 20.33 1.42 22.94
CA LEU A 120 20.24 0.24 22.05
C LEU A 120 18.78 -0.21 21.87
N ARG A 121 17.96 -0.18 22.91
CA ARG A 121 16.52 -0.48 22.83
C ARG A 121 15.77 0.49 21.92
N TRP A 122 16.08 1.79 22.02
CA TRP A 122 15.45 2.80 21.14
C TRP A 122 15.97 2.74 19.71
N MET A 123 17.21 2.36 19.50
CA MET A 123 17.74 2.09 18.16
C MET A 123 17.04 0.88 17.54
N ASP A 124 16.78 -0.16 18.33
CA ASP A 124 16.02 -1.34 17.92
C ASP A 124 14.59 -0.98 17.49
N ALA A 125 13.87 -0.25 18.33
CA ALA A 125 12.54 0.25 18.00
C ALA A 125 12.57 1.13 16.73
N SER A 126 13.49 2.08 16.64
CA SER A 126 13.61 2.99 15.49
C SER A 126 13.93 2.26 14.19
N ILE A 127 14.85 1.26 14.21
CA ILE A 127 15.19 0.50 13.00
C ILE A 127 14.01 -0.35 12.51
N SER A 128 13.25 -0.95 13.42
CA SER A 128 12.06 -1.74 13.11
C SER A 128 10.94 -0.88 12.51
N VAL A 129 10.70 0.30 13.07
CA VAL A 129 9.73 1.26 12.53
C VAL A 129 10.17 1.79 11.16
N CYS A 130 11.45 2.14 10.98
CA CYS A 130 11.99 2.56 9.68
C CYS A 130 11.82 1.48 8.61
N TYR A 131 12.03 0.21 8.95
CA TYR A 131 11.80 -0.90 8.03
C TYR A 131 10.33 -1.00 7.60
N ALA A 132 9.40 -0.95 8.54
CA ALA A 132 7.98 -0.99 8.24
C ALA A 132 7.52 0.21 7.39
N LEU A 133 8.01 1.42 7.70
CA LEU A 133 7.72 2.63 6.92
C LEU A 133 8.37 2.61 5.53
N MET A 134 9.59 2.09 5.40
CA MET A 134 10.23 1.89 4.12
C MET A 134 9.41 0.94 3.25
N ASN A 135 8.99 -0.20 3.77
CA ASN A 135 8.18 -1.17 3.04
C ASN A 135 6.82 -0.59 2.65
N MET A 136 6.17 0.15 3.56
CA MET A 136 4.91 0.83 3.27
C MET A 136 5.04 1.83 2.10
N THR A 137 6.18 2.47 1.92
CA THR A 137 6.41 3.50 0.91
C THR A 137 7.15 3.02 -0.34
N SER A 138 7.93 1.93 -0.25
CA SER A 138 8.77 1.42 -1.34
C SER A 138 7.98 0.87 -2.54
N ARG A 139 6.73 0.46 -2.32
CA ARG A 139 5.81 0.06 -3.40
C ARG A 139 5.45 1.20 -4.36
N LEU A 140 5.77 2.44 -3.97
CA LEU A 140 5.56 3.65 -4.75
C LEU A 140 6.86 4.00 -5.50
N ASP A 141 7.21 3.23 -6.53
CA ASP A 141 8.46 3.42 -7.30
C ASP A 141 8.63 4.85 -7.86
N GLU A 142 7.52 5.54 -8.08
CA GLU A 142 7.50 6.92 -8.56
C GLU A 142 7.94 7.94 -7.50
N TYR A 143 8.14 7.50 -6.26
CA TYR A 143 8.54 8.33 -5.11
C TYR A 143 9.64 7.68 -4.27
N PRO A 144 10.81 7.40 -4.86
CA PRO A 144 11.92 6.80 -4.14
C PRO A 144 12.42 7.67 -2.99
N GLU A 145 12.13 8.96 -3.01
CA GLU A 145 12.57 9.93 -2.00
C GLU A 145 12.00 9.63 -0.61
N ILE A 146 10.73 9.25 -0.52
CA ILE A 146 10.06 8.96 0.75
C ILE A 146 10.57 7.64 1.33
N ALA A 147 10.61 6.58 0.53
CA ALA A 147 11.20 5.31 0.94
C ALA A 147 12.71 5.47 1.23
N GLY A 148 13.40 6.30 0.44
CA GLY A 148 14.81 6.63 0.61
C GLY A 148 15.13 7.28 1.95
N HIS A 149 14.25 8.13 2.47
CA HIS A 149 14.41 8.74 3.79
C HIS A 149 14.48 7.67 4.90
N TYR A 150 13.54 6.75 4.94
CA TYR A 150 13.51 5.68 5.94
C TYR A 150 14.61 4.66 5.73
N ARG A 151 14.94 4.34 4.47
CA ARG A 151 16.08 3.49 4.14
C ARG A 151 17.39 4.09 4.66
N GLN A 152 17.63 5.37 4.40
CA GLN A 152 18.85 6.05 4.85
C GLN A 152 18.97 6.04 6.38
N LYS A 153 17.89 6.35 7.09
CA LYS A 153 17.85 6.30 8.56
C LYS A 153 18.10 4.87 9.09
N GLY A 154 17.47 3.87 8.45
CA GLY A 154 17.67 2.46 8.79
C GLY A 154 19.11 1.97 8.53
N LEU A 155 19.74 2.42 7.43
CA LEU A 155 21.15 2.14 7.14
C LEU A 155 22.08 2.75 8.18
N GLU A 156 21.88 4.00 8.58
CA GLU A 156 22.68 4.67 9.60
C GLU A 156 22.60 3.95 10.95
N LEU A 157 21.40 3.53 11.37
CA LEU A 157 21.21 2.72 12.57
C LEU A 157 21.85 1.34 12.42
N GLY A 158 21.66 0.69 11.27
CA GLY A 158 22.24 -0.63 10.96
C GLY A 158 23.76 -0.60 10.97
N GLU A 159 24.41 0.41 10.42
CA GLU A 159 25.87 0.57 10.44
C GLU A 159 26.42 0.71 11.87
N LEU A 160 25.69 1.39 12.75
CA LEU A 160 26.06 1.44 14.17
C LEU A 160 26.01 0.06 14.82
N PHE A 161 24.97 -0.74 14.59
CA PHE A 161 24.89 -2.11 15.10
C PHE A 161 25.98 -3.02 14.52
N ILE A 162 26.28 -2.90 13.22
CA ILE A 162 27.37 -3.63 12.56
C ILE A 162 28.72 -3.28 13.20
N SER A 163 28.97 -2.01 13.47
CA SER A 163 30.17 -1.56 14.17
C SER A 163 30.26 -2.11 15.60
N LEU A 164 29.14 -2.18 16.33
CA LEU A 164 29.08 -2.71 17.69
C LEU A 164 29.27 -4.23 17.75
N ARG A 165 28.96 -4.97 16.68
CA ARG A 165 29.19 -6.42 16.63
C ARG A 165 30.66 -6.84 16.42
N GLU A 166 31.54 -5.92 16.04
CA GLU A 166 32.98 -6.19 15.93
C GLU A 166 33.53 -6.66 17.27
N LYS A 167 34.40 -7.68 17.26
CA LYS A 167 34.88 -8.41 18.45
C LYS A 167 35.30 -7.51 19.61
N GLU A 168 36.05 -6.42 19.33
CA GLU A 168 36.53 -5.49 20.35
C GLU A 168 35.40 -4.73 21.02
N ASN A 169 34.45 -4.20 20.23
CA ASN A 169 33.28 -3.45 20.69
C ASN A 169 32.30 -4.39 21.40
N PHE A 170 32.04 -5.55 20.81
CA PHE A 170 31.11 -6.54 21.33
C PHE A 170 31.52 -7.06 22.73
N ARG A 171 32.82 -7.25 22.95
CA ARG A 171 33.35 -7.65 24.27
C ARG A 171 33.10 -6.62 25.37
N ARG A 172 33.00 -5.34 25.00
CA ARG A 172 32.76 -4.24 25.94
C ARG A 172 31.29 -4.08 26.34
N LEU A 173 30.36 -4.75 25.63
CA LEU A 173 28.96 -4.76 26.00
C LEU A 173 28.74 -5.46 27.33
N GLU A 174 28.12 -4.77 28.30
CA GLU A 174 28.08 -5.21 29.69
C GLU A 174 26.99 -6.23 30.00
N SER A 175 25.95 -6.37 29.14
CA SER A 175 24.82 -7.27 29.35
C SER A 175 24.61 -8.23 28.19
N ALA A 176 23.98 -9.39 28.46
CA ALA A 176 23.53 -10.33 27.44
C ALA A 176 22.50 -9.67 26.52
N GLU A 177 21.56 -8.91 27.08
CA GLU A 177 20.55 -8.17 26.33
C GLU A 177 21.18 -7.18 25.33
N ALA A 178 22.18 -6.41 25.73
CA ALA A 178 22.87 -5.48 24.83
C ALA A 178 23.53 -6.23 23.66
N ARG A 179 24.11 -7.39 23.92
CA ARG A 179 24.73 -8.25 22.89
C ARG A 179 23.70 -8.83 21.94
N GLU A 180 22.57 -9.29 22.47
CA GLU A 180 21.46 -9.81 21.69
C GLU A 180 20.89 -8.74 20.75
N LEU A 181 20.59 -7.54 21.27
CA LEU A 181 20.13 -6.41 20.46
C LEU A 181 21.12 -6.08 19.33
N VAL A 182 22.42 -6.10 19.62
CA VAL A 182 23.45 -5.83 18.61
C VAL A 182 23.48 -6.91 17.53
N LEU A 183 23.45 -8.20 17.88
CA LEU A 183 23.46 -9.27 16.89
C LEU A 183 22.20 -9.27 16.04
N THR A 184 21.04 -9.14 16.66
CA THR A 184 19.75 -9.14 15.98
C THR A 184 19.65 -7.99 15.00
N ASN A 185 19.98 -6.77 15.41
CA ASN A 185 19.85 -5.59 14.56
C ASN A 185 20.97 -5.48 13.51
N ALA A 186 22.18 -5.94 13.80
CA ALA A 186 23.22 -6.02 12.77
C ALA A 186 22.85 -7.02 11.66
N ARG A 187 22.15 -8.11 11.99
CA ARG A 187 21.55 -9.02 11.01
C ARG A 187 20.41 -8.34 10.25
N PHE A 188 19.49 -7.73 10.96
CA PHE A 188 18.30 -7.07 10.40
C PHE A 188 18.65 -5.90 9.46
N ALA A 189 19.81 -5.26 9.66
CA ALA A 189 20.31 -4.19 8.79
C ALA A 189 20.37 -4.58 7.30
N VAL A 190 20.50 -5.88 6.99
CA VAL A 190 20.45 -6.41 5.61
C VAL A 190 19.21 -5.96 4.86
N ALA A 191 18.07 -5.90 5.54
CA ALA A 191 16.80 -5.53 4.94
C ALA A 191 16.79 -4.11 4.30
N PHE A 192 17.64 -3.20 4.79
CA PHE A 192 17.74 -1.84 4.22
C PHE A 192 18.60 -1.76 2.96
N TYR A 193 19.33 -2.82 2.62
CA TYR A 193 20.05 -2.91 1.35
C TYR A 193 19.21 -3.54 0.24
N GLU A 194 18.01 -4.06 0.57
CA GLU A 194 17.08 -4.53 -0.44
C GLU A 194 16.71 -3.37 -1.38
N ASN A 195 16.71 -3.65 -2.67
CA ASN A 195 16.39 -2.65 -3.68
C ASN A 195 15.32 -3.17 -4.63
N LEU A 196 14.13 -2.60 -4.54
CA LEU A 196 13.00 -2.93 -5.40
C LEU A 196 13.26 -2.65 -6.89
N THR A 197 14.21 -1.75 -7.21
CA THR A 197 14.59 -1.43 -8.59
C THR A 197 15.60 -2.41 -9.18
N GLY A 198 16.13 -3.36 -8.39
CA GLY A 198 17.09 -4.36 -8.84
C GLY A 198 18.51 -3.79 -9.02
N ASP A 199 18.95 -2.93 -8.11
CA ASP A 199 20.33 -2.43 -8.06
C ASP A 199 21.28 -3.59 -7.72
N ARG A 200 22.15 -3.91 -8.68
CA ARG A 200 23.11 -5.00 -8.56
C ARG A 200 24.06 -4.82 -7.38
N ASP A 201 24.55 -3.61 -7.15
CA ASP A 201 25.55 -3.35 -6.11
C ASP A 201 24.93 -3.50 -4.70
N ALA A 202 23.66 -3.09 -4.53
CA ALA A 202 22.94 -3.31 -3.29
C ALA A 202 22.73 -4.81 -3.00
N ASN A 203 22.34 -5.58 -4.00
CA ASN A 203 22.15 -7.04 -3.85
C ASN A 203 23.45 -7.79 -3.54
N ILE A 204 24.56 -7.37 -4.16
CA ILE A 204 25.89 -7.93 -3.83
C ILE A 204 26.27 -7.59 -2.39
N LYS A 205 26.03 -6.35 -1.95
CA LYS A 205 26.29 -5.93 -0.58
C LYS A 205 25.46 -6.71 0.44
N ASN A 206 24.19 -6.97 0.13
CA ASN A 206 23.34 -7.85 0.93
C ASN A 206 23.96 -9.24 1.11
N LEU A 207 24.39 -9.85 0.02
CA LEU A 207 25.01 -11.17 0.04
C LEU A 207 26.29 -11.18 0.90
N GLU A 208 27.15 -10.18 0.76
CA GLU A 208 28.37 -10.03 1.56
C GLU A 208 28.07 -9.88 3.06
N MET A 209 27.05 -9.09 3.40
CA MET A 209 26.65 -8.91 4.80
C MET A 209 26.06 -10.17 5.41
N LEU A 210 25.31 -10.95 4.65
CA LEU A 210 24.76 -12.23 5.09
C LEU A 210 25.89 -13.25 5.32
N ARG A 211 26.88 -13.32 4.42
CA ARG A 211 28.09 -14.16 4.62
C ARG A 211 28.81 -13.80 5.91
N ALA A 212 29.10 -12.51 6.14
CA ALA A 212 29.73 -12.04 7.36
C ALA A 212 28.92 -12.38 8.63
N SER A 213 27.59 -12.36 8.55
CA SER A 213 26.73 -12.72 9.67
C SER A 213 26.70 -14.23 9.93
N MET A 214 26.79 -15.06 8.88
CA MET A 214 26.96 -16.52 9.02
C MET A 214 28.30 -16.89 9.69
N GLU A 215 29.40 -16.22 9.33
CA GLU A 215 30.69 -16.39 9.97
C GLU A 215 30.62 -16.13 11.49
N ILE A 216 29.85 -15.11 11.90
CA ILE A 216 29.63 -14.81 13.33
C ILE A 216 28.90 -15.95 14.03
N ALA A 217 27.89 -16.55 13.41
CA ALA A 217 27.14 -17.67 13.97
C ALA A 217 28.01 -18.92 14.19
N GLU A 218 29.12 -19.02 13.47
CA GLU A 218 30.09 -20.15 13.54
C GLU A 218 31.34 -19.84 14.39
N ASP A 219 31.55 -18.56 14.76
CA ASP A 219 32.78 -18.15 15.49
C ASP A 219 32.64 -18.43 17.00
N PRO A 220 33.57 -19.27 17.58
CA PRO A 220 33.56 -19.59 19.00
C PRO A 220 33.60 -18.36 19.92
N PHE A 221 34.17 -17.23 19.46
CA PHE A 221 34.21 -16.01 20.25
C PHE A 221 32.80 -15.52 20.65
N TYR A 222 31.83 -15.56 19.72
CA TYR A 222 30.47 -15.12 20.00
C TYR A 222 29.67 -16.21 20.72
N THR A 223 29.81 -17.46 20.30
CA THR A 223 29.03 -18.56 20.87
C THR A 223 29.44 -18.87 22.32
N GLU A 224 30.72 -18.73 22.67
CA GLU A 224 31.17 -18.86 24.05
C GLU A 224 30.78 -17.66 24.93
N LEU A 225 30.71 -16.47 24.35
CA LEU A 225 30.32 -15.25 25.07
C LEU A 225 28.81 -15.16 25.30
N MET A 226 28.02 -15.88 24.49
CA MET A 226 26.57 -15.92 24.55
C MET A 226 26.04 -17.36 24.48
N PRO A 227 26.31 -18.18 25.52
CA PRO A 227 25.95 -19.60 25.51
C PRO A 227 24.42 -19.85 25.55
N ASP A 228 23.66 -18.92 26.08
CA ASP A 228 22.18 -19.01 26.21
C ASP A 228 21.42 -18.38 25.03
N PHE A 229 22.15 -17.81 24.05
CA PHE A 229 21.51 -17.19 22.87
C PHE A 229 21.03 -18.28 21.90
N ASP A 230 19.86 -18.08 21.30
CA ASP A 230 19.31 -19.03 20.33
C ASP A 230 20.02 -18.92 18.97
N TRP A 231 21.21 -19.51 18.89
CA TRP A 231 22.03 -19.55 17.67
C TRP A 231 21.35 -20.32 16.53
N ARG A 232 20.47 -21.27 16.85
CA ARG A 232 19.67 -22.01 15.86
C ARG A 232 18.65 -21.10 15.17
N TYR A 233 17.90 -20.32 15.95
CA TYR A 233 16.98 -19.30 15.42
C TYR A 233 17.74 -18.23 14.62
N TYR A 234 18.85 -17.74 15.15
CA TYR A 234 19.69 -16.75 14.47
C TYR A 234 20.16 -17.25 13.10
N ARG A 235 20.66 -18.49 13.01
CA ARG A 235 21.07 -19.12 11.76
C ARG A 235 19.89 -19.29 10.80
N TYR A 236 18.75 -19.76 11.29
CA TYR A 236 17.53 -19.91 10.48
C TYR A 236 17.10 -18.59 9.85
N ARG A 237 17.07 -17.49 10.60
CA ARG A 237 16.73 -16.16 10.07
C ARG A 237 17.74 -15.63 9.06
N LEU A 238 19.02 -15.98 9.18
CA LEU A 238 20.01 -15.65 8.13
C LEU A 238 19.74 -16.42 6.84
N LEU A 239 19.42 -17.71 6.95
CA LEU A 239 19.09 -18.56 5.79
C LEU A 239 17.82 -18.07 5.09
N ASP A 240 16.84 -17.62 5.85
CA ASP A 240 15.63 -16.99 5.35
C ASP A 240 15.95 -15.72 4.52
N TYR A 241 16.80 -14.83 5.05
CA TYR A 241 17.25 -13.66 4.27
C TYR A 241 18.03 -14.04 3.00
N PHE A 242 18.86 -15.08 3.04
CA PHE A 242 19.47 -15.60 1.81
C PHE A 242 18.44 -16.06 0.80
N ALA A 243 17.42 -16.78 1.24
CA ALA A 243 16.37 -17.30 0.36
C ALA A 243 15.57 -16.19 -0.30
N HIS A 244 15.42 -15.03 0.34
CA HIS A 244 14.73 -13.86 -0.18
C HIS A 244 15.54 -13.02 -1.17
N LEU A 245 16.84 -13.22 -1.32
CA LEU A 245 17.66 -12.51 -2.30
C LEU A 245 17.22 -12.76 -3.76
N THR A 246 16.43 -13.79 -4.01
CA THR A 246 15.82 -14.06 -5.33
C THR A 246 14.37 -13.66 -5.41
N ASP A 247 13.84 -12.89 -4.48
CA ASP A 247 12.53 -12.29 -4.64
C ASP A 247 12.47 -11.49 -5.94
N ILE A 248 11.29 -11.46 -6.53
CA ILE A 248 11.09 -10.89 -7.87
C ILE A 248 11.61 -9.46 -7.99
N CYS A 249 11.67 -8.74 -6.87
CA CYS A 249 12.22 -7.39 -6.75
C CYS A 249 13.75 -7.38 -6.75
N ASN A 250 14.38 -8.42 -6.20
CA ASN A 250 15.82 -8.47 -5.92
C ASN A 250 16.61 -9.31 -6.94
N LEU A 251 15.91 -10.04 -7.81
CA LEU A 251 16.52 -10.99 -8.75
C LEU A 251 17.51 -10.35 -9.74
N ARG A 252 17.33 -9.07 -10.08
CA ARG A 252 18.20 -8.36 -11.00
C ARG A 252 19.58 -8.15 -10.36
N GLY A 253 20.60 -8.77 -10.96
CA GLY A 253 21.99 -8.64 -10.53
C GLY A 253 22.57 -9.85 -9.84
N MET A 254 21.78 -10.90 -9.59
CA MET A 254 22.26 -12.18 -9.10
C MET A 254 22.44 -13.16 -10.26
N GLU A 255 23.64 -13.66 -10.48
CA GLU A 255 23.97 -14.56 -11.60
C GLU A 255 24.91 -15.69 -11.16
N GLY A 256 24.86 -16.81 -11.87
CA GLY A 256 25.84 -17.88 -11.79
C GLY A 256 26.06 -18.43 -10.38
N ASP A 257 27.28 -18.24 -9.86
CA ASP A 257 27.70 -18.80 -8.58
C ASP A 257 26.91 -18.24 -7.38
N GLN A 258 26.41 -16.99 -7.48
CA GLN A 258 25.59 -16.35 -6.45
C GLN A 258 24.23 -17.05 -6.32
N LEU A 259 23.55 -17.30 -7.45
CA LEU A 259 22.28 -18.05 -7.47
C LEU A 259 22.48 -19.49 -6.97
N THR A 260 23.64 -20.09 -7.27
CA THR A 260 24.00 -21.42 -6.76
C THR A 260 24.14 -21.41 -5.25
N GLU A 261 24.86 -20.44 -4.68
CA GLU A 261 25.01 -20.27 -3.24
C GLU A 261 23.67 -20.04 -2.54
N ILE A 262 22.83 -19.13 -3.07
CA ILE A 262 21.49 -18.84 -2.52
C ILE A 262 20.64 -20.13 -2.49
N CYS A 263 20.71 -20.94 -3.55
CA CYS A 263 20.02 -22.21 -3.60
C CYS A 263 20.55 -23.19 -2.53
N GLU A 264 21.85 -23.29 -2.34
CA GLU A 264 22.47 -24.14 -1.32
C GLU A 264 22.08 -23.70 0.10
N ARG A 265 22.00 -22.38 0.35
CA ARG A 265 21.52 -21.86 1.62
C ARG A 265 20.02 -22.15 1.84
N SER A 266 19.22 -22.15 0.79
CA SER A 266 17.81 -22.53 0.88
C SER A 266 17.64 -24.04 1.13
N GLU A 267 18.51 -24.87 0.57
CA GLU A 267 18.57 -26.31 0.89
C GLU A 267 18.97 -26.54 2.35
N GLU A 268 19.94 -25.77 2.87
CA GLU A 268 20.31 -25.79 4.28
C GLU A 268 19.14 -25.35 5.19
N MET A 269 18.40 -24.30 4.80
CA MET A 269 17.20 -23.85 5.52
C MET A 269 16.14 -24.95 5.60
N TRP A 270 15.90 -25.64 4.50
CA TRP A 270 14.97 -26.77 4.42
C TRP A 270 15.39 -27.92 5.34
N ASP A 271 16.66 -28.29 5.30
CA ASP A 271 17.20 -29.37 6.16
C ASP A 271 17.14 -28.97 7.65
N LEU A 272 17.44 -27.72 7.97
CA LEU A 272 17.36 -27.20 9.33
C LEU A 272 15.91 -27.22 9.84
N TRP A 273 14.94 -26.78 9.05
CA TRP A 273 13.51 -26.79 9.39
C TRP A 273 13.04 -28.23 9.70
N HIS A 274 13.44 -29.21 8.90
CA HIS A 274 13.08 -30.62 9.09
C HIS A 274 13.83 -31.31 10.24
N SER A 275 14.98 -30.78 10.64
CA SER A 275 15.73 -31.33 11.78
C SER A 275 15.02 -31.15 13.13
N ASP A 276 14.16 -30.12 13.23
CA ASP A 276 13.34 -29.81 14.40
C ASP A 276 12.01 -29.13 13.98
N SER A 277 11.21 -29.89 13.27
CA SER A 277 9.95 -29.39 12.70
C SER A 277 8.94 -28.92 13.75
N GLU A 278 9.01 -29.45 15.00
CA GLU A 278 8.15 -29.00 16.11
C GLU A 278 8.47 -27.56 16.51
N TYR A 279 9.76 -27.22 16.57
CA TYR A 279 10.20 -25.86 16.88
C TYR A 279 9.90 -24.90 15.71
N PHE A 280 10.32 -25.23 14.49
CA PHE A 280 10.22 -24.32 13.35
C PHE A 280 8.80 -24.14 12.83
N SER A 281 7.90 -25.12 13.00
CA SER A 281 6.48 -24.96 12.64
C SER A 281 5.75 -23.93 13.52
N GLY A 282 6.29 -23.61 14.68
CA GLY A 282 5.83 -22.50 15.52
C GLY A 282 6.22 -21.11 14.98
N LEU A 283 7.22 -21.06 14.08
CA LEU A 283 7.69 -19.83 13.43
C LEU A 283 7.07 -19.64 12.06
N GLU A 284 7.16 -20.66 11.20
CA GLU A 284 6.71 -20.57 9.81
C GLU A 284 6.20 -21.94 9.31
N LYS A 285 5.28 -21.91 8.33
CA LYS A 285 4.76 -23.12 7.72
C LYS A 285 5.80 -23.80 6.81
N GLU A 286 5.71 -25.12 6.69
CA GLU A 286 6.50 -25.91 5.74
C GLU A 286 6.33 -25.42 4.29
N SER A 287 5.11 -25.09 3.87
CA SER A 287 4.80 -24.57 2.54
C SER A 287 5.55 -23.28 2.18
N TYR A 288 5.81 -22.43 3.17
CA TYR A 288 6.61 -21.22 3.00
C TYR A 288 8.07 -21.55 2.66
N VAL A 289 8.69 -22.42 3.46
CA VAL A 289 10.07 -22.84 3.22
C VAL A 289 10.20 -23.61 1.89
N GLU A 290 9.20 -24.43 1.57
CA GLU A 290 9.15 -25.19 0.32
C GLU A 290 9.04 -24.28 -0.90
N GLN A 291 8.24 -23.21 -0.83
CA GLN A 291 8.11 -22.22 -1.90
C GLN A 291 9.45 -21.52 -2.16
N LEU A 292 10.12 -21.04 -1.11
CA LEU A 292 11.44 -20.41 -1.21
C LEU A 292 12.47 -21.34 -1.85
N LEU A 293 12.52 -22.60 -1.39
CA LEU A 293 13.43 -23.60 -1.93
C LEU A 293 13.15 -23.89 -3.42
N ALA A 294 11.88 -24.04 -3.79
CA ALA A 294 11.50 -24.32 -5.18
C ALA A 294 11.89 -23.14 -6.09
N ARG A 295 11.65 -21.91 -5.65
CA ARG A 295 12.06 -20.69 -6.35
C ARG A 295 13.57 -20.63 -6.57
N ASN A 296 14.35 -20.87 -5.53
CA ASN A 296 15.80 -20.80 -5.58
C ASN A 296 16.40 -21.93 -6.43
N ARG A 297 15.82 -23.13 -6.43
CA ARG A 297 16.19 -24.21 -7.35
C ARG A 297 15.88 -23.87 -8.81
N TYR A 298 14.77 -23.19 -9.07
CA TYR A 298 14.41 -22.74 -10.41
C TYR A 298 15.42 -21.70 -10.94
N TYR A 299 15.73 -20.65 -10.18
CA TYR A 299 16.69 -19.63 -10.60
C TYR A 299 18.13 -20.17 -10.69
N ALA A 300 18.54 -21.09 -9.84
CA ALA A 300 19.82 -21.80 -9.95
C ALA A 300 19.85 -22.87 -11.06
N LYS A 301 18.80 -22.98 -11.89
CA LYS A 301 18.66 -23.99 -12.96
C LYS A 301 18.77 -25.44 -12.48
N ARG A 302 18.44 -25.70 -11.22
CA ARG A 302 18.33 -27.05 -10.62
C ARG A 302 16.88 -27.60 -10.70
N MET A 303 15.94 -26.81 -11.17
CA MET A 303 14.53 -27.17 -11.38
C MET A 303 14.07 -26.62 -12.74
N THR A 304 13.27 -27.40 -13.49
CA THR A 304 12.69 -26.92 -14.77
C THR A 304 11.51 -26.00 -14.51
N PRO A 305 11.15 -25.11 -15.46
CA PRO A 305 9.97 -24.25 -15.34
C PRO A 305 8.68 -25.03 -15.07
N GLU A 306 8.51 -26.20 -15.70
CA GLU A 306 7.34 -27.04 -15.51
C GLU A 306 7.28 -27.64 -14.10
N ALA A 307 8.42 -28.13 -13.58
CA ALA A 307 8.48 -28.67 -12.23
C ALA A 307 8.25 -27.57 -11.17
N TYR A 308 8.76 -26.37 -11.43
CA TYR A 308 8.52 -25.22 -10.56
C TYR A 308 7.05 -24.82 -10.57
N ARG A 309 6.43 -24.71 -11.75
CA ARG A 309 4.99 -24.45 -11.88
C ARG A 309 4.16 -25.49 -11.15
N ASP A 310 4.46 -26.77 -11.32
CA ASP A 310 3.72 -27.86 -10.69
C ASP A 310 3.82 -27.78 -9.15
N LYS A 311 4.99 -27.41 -8.62
CA LYS A 311 5.18 -27.19 -7.18
C LYS A 311 4.38 -25.97 -6.67
N LEU A 312 4.44 -24.84 -7.38
CA LEU A 312 3.63 -23.66 -7.02
C LEU A 312 2.13 -23.98 -7.04
N LEU A 313 1.67 -24.76 -8.02
CA LEU A 313 0.27 -25.19 -8.09
C LEU A 313 -0.10 -26.12 -6.93
N GLU A 314 0.79 -27.01 -6.50
CA GLU A 314 0.59 -27.85 -5.31
C GLU A 314 0.40 -27.00 -4.05
N ILE A 315 1.30 -26.04 -3.79
CA ILE A 315 1.21 -25.10 -2.66
C ILE A 315 -0.10 -24.31 -2.76
N TYR A 316 -0.40 -23.76 -3.93
CA TYR A 316 -1.60 -22.96 -4.16
C TYR A 316 -2.91 -23.74 -3.92
N HIS A 317 -2.98 -25.00 -4.33
CA HIS A 317 -4.17 -25.83 -4.10
C HIS A 317 -4.37 -26.19 -2.62
N ASN A 318 -3.30 -26.30 -1.86
CA ASN A 318 -3.32 -26.65 -0.44
C ASN A 318 -3.36 -25.41 0.48
N ARG A 319 -3.37 -24.18 -0.07
CA ARG A 319 -3.33 -22.94 0.70
C ARG A 319 -4.50 -22.79 1.67
N ASP A 320 -4.26 -22.12 2.77
CA ASP A 320 -5.31 -21.70 3.69
C ASP A 320 -5.87 -20.33 3.25
N LYS A 321 -7.11 -20.32 2.78
CA LYS A 321 -7.82 -19.13 2.32
C LYS A 321 -8.31 -18.22 3.45
N SER A 322 -8.28 -18.70 4.68
CA SER A 322 -8.75 -17.96 5.86
C SER A 322 -7.62 -17.39 6.71
N LEU A 323 -6.37 -17.66 6.34
CA LEU A 323 -5.20 -17.16 7.02
C LEU A 323 -4.77 -15.81 6.45
N TYR A 324 -4.70 -14.80 7.29
CA TYR A 324 -4.39 -13.39 6.91
C TYR A 324 -3.11 -12.87 7.57
N ASP A 325 -2.19 -13.75 7.90
CA ASP A 325 -0.81 -13.43 8.27
C ASP A 325 0.11 -13.39 7.04
N VAL A 326 1.41 -13.20 7.26
CA VAL A 326 2.41 -13.16 6.17
C VAL A 326 2.40 -14.44 5.35
N CYS A 327 2.31 -15.62 5.99
CA CYS A 327 2.24 -16.89 5.27
C CYS A 327 0.99 -16.99 4.38
N GLY A 328 -0.17 -16.59 4.90
CA GLY A 328 -1.41 -16.55 4.13
C GLY A 328 -1.33 -15.60 2.94
N VAL A 329 -0.72 -14.43 3.08
CA VAL A 329 -0.49 -13.47 1.98
C VAL A 329 0.45 -14.08 0.93
N VAL A 330 1.53 -14.74 1.33
CA VAL A 330 2.43 -15.42 0.40
C VAL A 330 1.70 -16.49 -0.39
N GLU A 331 0.98 -17.39 0.26
CA GLU A 331 0.24 -18.47 -0.40
C GLU A 331 -0.86 -17.96 -1.35
N ASN A 332 -1.57 -16.89 -0.98
CA ASN A 332 -2.76 -16.41 -1.72
C ASN A 332 -2.46 -15.29 -2.72
N ILE A 333 -1.34 -14.57 -2.61
CA ILE A 333 -0.98 -13.46 -3.51
C ILE A 333 0.38 -13.69 -4.16
N GLN A 334 1.45 -14.00 -3.40
CA GLN A 334 2.80 -14.14 -3.94
C GLN A 334 2.93 -15.34 -4.87
N VAL A 335 2.42 -16.50 -4.49
CA VAL A 335 2.41 -17.69 -5.36
C VAL A 335 1.67 -17.45 -6.68
N PRO A 336 0.48 -16.83 -6.72
CA PRO A 336 -0.13 -16.35 -7.96
C PRO A 336 0.76 -15.45 -8.80
N ILE A 337 1.52 -14.51 -8.21
CA ILE A 337 2.44 -13.63 -8.95
C ILE A 337 3.52 -14.44 -9.65
N GLU A 338 4.11 -15.41 -8.98
CA GLU A 338 5.14 -16.28 -9.55
C GLU A 338 4.58 -17.16 -10.68
N LEU A 339 3.35 -17.66 -10.53
CA LEU A 339 2.64 -18.37 -11.59
C LEU A 339 2.38 -17.48 -12.81
N PHE A 340 2.02 -16.20 -12.61
CA PHE A 340 1.92 -15.22 -13.70
C PHE A 340 3.26 -15.02 -14.43
N GLY A 341 4.36 -14.87 -13.68
CA GLY A 341 5.71 -14.73 -14.24
C GLY A 341 6.03 -15.88 -15.19
N LEU A 342 5.80 -17.12 -14.76
CA LEU A 342 6.01 -18.32 -15.58
C LEU A 342 5.11 -18.35 -16.82
N CYS A 343 3.83 -17.97 -16.71
CA CYS A 343 2.89 -17.90 -17.84
C CYS A 343 3.23 -16.76 -18.81
N GLY A 344 3.88 -15.68 -18.34
CA GLY A 344 4.24 -14.52 -19.17
C GLY A 344 5.39 -14.77 -20.15
N GLU A 345 6.21 -15.79 -19.89
CA GLU A 345 7.38 -16.12 -20.71
C GLU A 345 7.05 -17.00 -21.92
N ILE A 346 5.86 -17.58 -22.01
CA ILE A 346 5.44 -18.53 -23.02
C ILE A 346 4.18 -18.06 -23.75
N ARG A 347 3.93 -18.63 -24.94
CA ARG A 347 2.63 -18.46 -25.63
C ARG A 347 1.56 -19.17 -24.83
N LEU A 348 0.60 -18.40 -24.30
CA LEU A 348 -0.48 -18.92 -23.45
C LEU A 348 -1.36 -19.95 -24.18
N SER A 349 -1.47 -21.13 -23.62
CA SER A 349 -2.49 -22.12 -23.97
C SER A 349 -3.85 -21.71 -23.41
N GLU A 350 -4.93 -22.37 -23.81
CA GLU A 350 -6.25 -22.13 -23.20
C GLU A 350 -6.29 -22.55 -21.71
N ALA A 351 -5.50 -23.54 -21.31
CA ALA A 351 -5.37 -23.92 -19.91
C ALA A 351 -4.67 -22.82 -19.09
N ASP A 352 -3.60 -22.20 -19.63
CA ASP A 352 -2.91 -21.09 -18.96
C ASP A 352 -3.83 -19.87 -18.81
N LYS A 353 -4.63 -19.55 -19.83
CA LYS A 353 -5.63 -18.47 -19.76
C LYS A 353 -6.68 -18.72 -18.68
N MET A 354 -7.16 -19.96 -18.58
CA MET A 354 -8.12 -20.33 -17.53
C MET A 354 -7.49 -20.28 -16.15
N LEU A 355 -6.23 -20.69 -16.01
CA LEU A 355 -5.49 -20.58 -14.76
C LEU A 355 -5.36 -19.10 -14.34
N ILE A 356 -4.87 -18.22 -15.23
CA ILE A 356 -4.76 -16.78 -14.97
C ILE A 356 -6.10 -16.20 -14.52
N TYR A 357 -7.18 -16.49 -15.22
CA TYR A 357 -8.51 -16.01 -14.87
C TYR A 357 -8.95 -16.47 -13.46
N THR A 358 -8.62 -17.69 -13.10
CA THR A 358 -8.90 -18.25 -11.76
C THR A 358 -8.05 -17.57 -10.68
N LEU A 359 -6.77 -17.32 -10.96
CA LEU A 359 -5.87 -16.64 -10.04
C LEU A 359 -6.35 -15.19 -9.78
N ASP A 360 -6.69 -14.43 -10.83
CA ASP A 360 -7.25 -13.08 -10.71
C ASP A 360 -8.44 -13.04 -9.76
N TYR A 361 -9.36 -13.98 -9.95
CA TYR A 361 -10.57 -14.05 -9.14
C TYR A 361 -10.27 -14.40 -7.68
N ASN A 362 -9.42 -15.38 -7.44
CA ASN A 362 -9.10 -15.86 -6.10
C ASN A 362 -8.29 -14.83 -5.29
N VAL A 363 -7.34 -14.12 -5.92
CA VAL A 363 -6.62 -13.00 -5.29
C VAL A 363 -7.60 -11.91 -4.88
N LEU A 364 -8.52 -11.53 -5.77
CA LEU A 364 -9.54 -10.53 -5.48
C LEU A 364 -10.43 -10.94 -4.29
N ALA A 365 -10.86 -12.21 -4.27
CA ALA A 365 -11.71 -12.73 -3.22
C ALA A 365 -10.97 -12.78 -1.87
N TYR A 366 -9.71 -13.21 -1.87
CA TYR A 366 -8.86 -13.19 -0.67
C TYR A 366 -8.72 -11.78 -0.10
N VAL A 367 -8.39 -10.79 -0.96
CA VAL A 367 -8.28 -9.39 -0.57
C VAL A 367 -9.60 -8.84 -0.01
N PHE A 368 -10.73 -9.23 -0.60
CA PHE A 368 -12.06 -8.80 -0.14
C PHE A 368 -12.37 -9.26 1.29
N HIS A 369 -11.93 -10.46 1.67
CA HIS A 369 -12.19 -11.02 2.99
C HIS A 369 -11.12 -10.65 4.03
N MET A 370 -10.00 -10.07 3.60
CA MET A 370 -8.93 -9.69 4.50
C MET A 370 -9.42 -8.63 5.51
N PRO A 371 -9.21 -8.85 6.83
CA PRO A 371 -9.50 -7.83 7.81
C PRO A 371 -8.57 -6.63 7.63
N ASN A 372 -9.06 -5.44 7.93
CA ASN A 372 -8.23 -4.24 7.94
C ASN A 372 -7.30 -4.26 9.17
N SER A 373 -6.15 -4.91 9.01
CA SER A 373 -5.13 -5.15 10.04
C SER A 373 -3.74 -4.79 9.51
N SER A 374 -2.70 -5.07 10.27
CA SER A 374 -1.29 -4.88 9.86
C SER A 374 -0.89 -5.71 8.64
N ALA A 375 -1.52 -6.85 8.41
CA ALA A 375 -1.33 -7.63 7.18
C ALA A 375 -1.74 -6.83 5.93
N LEU A 376 -2.52 -5.75 6.07
CA LEU A 376 -2.87 -4.86 4.97
C LEU A 376 -1.63 -4.27 4.27
N SER A 377 -0.61 -3.83 5.01
CA SER A 377 0.62 -3.30 4.40
C SER A 377 1.36 -4.34 3.58
N VAL A 378 1.49 -5.56 4.11
CA VAL A 378 2.10 -6.71 3.39
C VAL A 378 1.26 -7.06 2.16
N MET A 379 -0.06 -7.11 2.30
CA MET A 379 -0.97 -7.38 1.19
C MET A 379 -0.83 -6.32 0.08
N LEU A 380 -0.74 -5.03 0.43
CA LEU A 380 -0.62 -3.94 -0.56
C LEU A 380 0.72 -3.98 -1.28
N GLU A 381 1.81 -4.34 -0.61
CA GLU A 381 3.11 -4.57 -1.23
C GLU A 381 3.01 -5.70 -2.27
N HIS A 382 2.49 -6.86 -1.88
CA HIS A 382 2.30 -7.97 -2.81
C HIS A 382 1.32 -7.64 -3.93
N SER A 383 0.28 -6.86 -3.65
CA SER A 383 -0.67 -6.38 -4.68
C SER A 383 0.01 -5.46 -5.70
N ALA A 384 0.98 -4.63 -5.28
CA ALA A 384 1.76 -3.83 -6.22
C ALA A 384 2.53 -4.72 -7.19
N HIS A 385 3.17 -5.79 -6.71
CA HIS A 385 3.83 -6.78 -7.55
C HIS A 385 2.84 -7.53 -8.44
N PHE A 386 1.67 -7.91 -7.91
CA PHE A 386 0.61 -8.53 -8.70
C PHE A 386 0.19 -7.66 -9.88
N PHE A 387 -0.07 -6.36 -9.66
CA PHE A 387 -0.39 -5.44 -10.74
C PHE A 387 0.75 -5.27 -11.76
N ARG A 388 2.00 -5.31 -11.34
CA ARG A 388 3.17 -5.22 -12.23
C ARG A 388 3.38 -6.47 -13.08
N HIS A 389 2.97 -7.64 -12.62
CA HIS A 389 3.13 -8.93 -13.32
C HIS A 389 1.84 -9.42 -13.99
N PHE A 390 0.74 -8.69 -13.84
CA PHE A 390 -0.52 -9.01 -14.48
C PHE A 390 -0.37 -9.13 -16.01
N ILE A 391 -1.10 -10.07 -16.60
CA ILE A 391 -1.08 -10.35 -18.04
C ILE A 391 -2.46 -10.07 -18.62
N GLU A 392 -2.54 -9.15 -19.59
CA GLU A 392 -3.75 -8.89 -20.36
C GLU A 392 -3.74 -9.71 -21.66
N PHE A 393 -4.81 -10.45 -21.93
CA PHE A 393 -4.97 -11.21 -23.16
C PHE A 393 -6.38 -11.07 -23.73
N PRO A 394 -6.59 -11.31 -25.05
CA PRO A 394 -7.91 -11.22 -25.67
C PRO A 394 -8.93 -12.16 -25.03
N GLY A 395 -10.05 -11.58 -24.55
CA GLY A 395 -11.11 -12.32 -23.85
C GLY A 395 -10.87 -12.54 -22.35
N GLY A 396 -9.69 -12.15 -21.83
CA GLY A 396 -9.38 -12.17 -20.40
C GLY A 396 -9.88 -10.94 -19.64
N THR A 397 -9.46 -10.84 -18.38
CA THR A 397 -9.71 -9.67 -17.55
C THR A 397 -8.93 -8.47 -18.10
N ARG A 398 -9.59 -7.33 -18.23
CA ARG A 398 -8.93 -6.06 -18.56
C ARG A 398 -8.26 -5.49 -17.32
N PHE A 399 -7.07 -4.92 -17.46
CA PHE A 399 -6.31 -4.34 -16.36
C PHE A 399 -7.08 -3.27 -15.59
N GLU A 400 -7.74 -2.37 -16.33
CA GLU A 400 -8.66 -1.38 -15.75
C GLU A 400 -9.72 -2.04 -14.85
N ARG A 401 -10.36 -3.09 -15.35
CA ARG A 401 -11.41 -3.78 -14.60
C ARG A 401 -10.87 -4.48 -13.35
N LEU A 402 -9.66 -5.02 -13.42
CA LEU A 402 -9.00 -5.62 -12.26
C LEU A 402 -8.74 -4.58 -11.18
N MET A 403 -8.10 -3.45 -11.52
CA MET A 403 -7.83 -2.36 -10.58
C MET A 403 -9.10 -1.84 -9.92
N LEU A 404 -10.16 -1.61 -10.69
CA LEU A 404 -11.44 -1.14 -10.16
C LEU A 404 -12.11 -2.16 -9.22
N ARG A 405 -11.99 -3.45 -9.49
CA ARG A 405 -12.48 -4.50 -8.59
C ARG A 405 -11.68 -4.56 -7.30
N PHE A 406 -10.37 -4.40 -7.38
CA PHE A 406 -9.51 -4.29 -6.19
C PHE A 406 -9.91 -3.09 -5.34
N LEU A 407 -10.13 -1.93 -5.97
CA LEU A 407 -10.58 -0.74 -5.29
C LEU A 407 -11.95 -0.94 -4.61
N ALA A 408 -12.88 -1.62 -5.29
CA ALA A 408 -14.18 -1.96 -4.71
C ALA A 408 -14.04 -2.90 -3.51
N ALA A 409 -13.13 -3.89 -3.57
CA ALA A 409 -12.89 -4.86 -2.50
C ALA A 409 -12.21 -4.23 -1.28
N THR A 410 -11.25 -3.33 -1.49
CA THR A 410 -10.49 -2.68 -0.41
C THR A 410 -11.17 -1.43 0.14
N HIS A 411 -11.76 -0.59 -0.74
CA HIS A 411 -12.40 0.67 -0.35
C HIS A 411 -13.64 1.02 -1.18
N PRO A 412 -14.79 0.43 -0.86
CA PRO A 412 -16.05 0.70 -1.57
C PRO A 412 -16.38 2.18 -1.77
N PRO A 413 -16.16 3.09 -0.79
CA PRO A 413 -16.44 4.51 -0.99
C PRO A 413 -15.60 5.17 -2.09
N THR A 414 -14.30 4.83 -2.23
CA THR A 414 -13.47 5.35 -3.33
C THR A 414 -13.92 4.77 -4.68
N TYR A 415 -14.33 3.50 -4.71
CA TYR A 415 -14.90 2.92 -5.91
C TYR A 415 -16.21 3.61 -6.34
N VAL A 416 -17.14 3.84 -5.40
CA VAL A 416 -18.38 4.59 -5.67
C VAL A 416 -18.07 6.00 -6.12
N HIS A 417 -17.11 6.67 -5.49
CA HIS A 417 -16.62 7.98 -5.91
C HIS A 417 -16.15 7.96 -7.36
N SER A 418 -15.28 7.04 -7.76
CA SER A 418 -14.83 6.93 -9.15
C SER A 418 -15.98 6.70 -10.14
N ARG A 419 -17.00 5.92 -9.75
CA ARG A 419 -18.22 5.70 -10.52
C ARG A 419 -19.04 6.98 -10.68
N MET A 420 -19.18 7.75 -9.61
CA MET A 420 -19.89 9.03 -9.60
C MET A 420 -19.17 10.08 -10.45
N VAL A 421 -17.84 10.19 -10.31
CA VAL A 421 -17.01 11.07 -11.14
C VAL A 421 -17.20 10.74 -12.63
N ALA A 422 -17.20 9.44 -12.98
CA ALA A 422 -17.44 9.00 -14.35
C ALA A 422 -18.84 9.41 -14.87
N ARG A 423 -19.91 9.28 -14.05
CA ARG A 423 -21.26 9.72 -14.44
C ARG A 423 -21.33 11.22 -14.65
N ILE A 424 -20.79 11.99 -13.71
CA ILE A 424 -20.83 13.46 -13.77
C ILE A 424 -20.02 13.96 -14.96
N ALA A 425 -18.77 13.48 -15.14
CA ALA A 425 -17.91 13.89 -16.24
C ALA A 425 -18.52 13.52 -17.61
N THR A 426 -19.11 12.32 -17.73
CA THR A 426 -19.76 11.89 -18.98
C THR A 426 -21.02 12.71 -19.29
N CYS A 427 -21.82 13.04 -18.28
CA CYS A 427 -22.99 13.93 -18.45
C CYS A 427 -22.57 15.32 -18.94
N LEU A 428 -21.60 15.94 -18.26
CA LEU A 428 -21.06 17.26 -18.66
C LEU A 428 -20.44 17.23 -20.07
N CYS A 429 -19.71 16.13 -20.39
CA CYS A 429 -19.13 15.94 -21.73
C CYS A 429 -20.21 15.84 -22.81
N GLY A 430 -21.33 15.17 -22.53
CA GLY A 430 -22.46 15.09 -23.45
C GLY A 430 -22.99 16.48 -23.83
N TYR A 431 -23.20 17.32 -22.84
CA TYR A 431 -23.59 18.71 -23.06
C TYR A 431 -22.53 19.53 -23.79
N LEU A 432 -21.25 19.31 -23.48
CA LEU A 432 -20.12 19.99 -24.13
C LEU A 432 -20.04 19.63 -25.63
N ILE A 433 -20.22 18.35 -25.99
CA ILE A 433 -20.28 17.92 -27.39
C ILE A 433 -21.38 18.65 -28.16
N ASP A 434 -22.56 18.84 -27.54
CA ASP A 434 -23.70 19.45 -28.20
C ASP A 434 -23.55 20.97 -28.36
N ARG A 435 -22.76 21.63 -27.49
CA ARG A 435 -22.68 23.10 -27.40
C ARG A 435 -21.37 23.70 -27.88
N SER A 436 -20.27 23.03 -27.62
CA SER A 436 -18.91 23.50 -27.89
C SER A 436 -17.98 22.35 -28.28
N PRO A 437 -18.31 21.59 -29.35
CA PRO A 437 -17.54 20.41 -29.75
C PRO A 437 -16.05 20.73 -30.06
N GLU A 438 -15.75 22.00 -30.44
CA GLU A 438 -14.37 22.47 -30.69
C GLU A 438 -13.44 22.31 -29.47
N LEU A 439 -13.97 22.33 -28.25
CA LEU A 439 -13.19 22.13 -27.04
C LEU A 439 -12.68 20.69 -26.85
N LEU A 440 -13.28 19.73 -27.58
CA LEU A 440 -12.91 18.31 -27.53
C LEU A 440 -12.02 17.87 -28.72
N ILE A 441 -11.57 18.82 -29.54
CA ILE A 441 -10.56 18.53 -30.60
C ILE A 441 -9.29 18.00 -29.92
N GLY A 442 -8.73 16.91 -30.46
CA GLY A 442 -7.62 16.14 -29.88
C GLY A 442 -8.06 14.85 -29.21
N VAL A 443 -9.25 14.81 -28.60
CA VAL A 443 -9.78 13.61 -27.95
C VAL A 443 -10.09 12.54 -29.00
N GLU A 444 -9.64 11.31 -28.76
CA GLU A 444 -9.80 10.16 -29.68
C GLU A 444 -9.41 10.51 -31.14
N GLY A 445 -8.37 11.37 -31.29
CA GLY A 445 -7.80 11.76 -32.56
C GLY A 445 -8.72 12.64 -33.44
N CYS A 446 -9.70 13.32 -32.84
CA CYS A 446 -10.53 14.29 -33.57
C CYS A 446 -9.72 15.51 -33.96
N SER A 447 -9.76 15.88 -35.23
CA SER A 447 -9.08 17.06 -35.80
C SER A 447 -10.01 18.26 -36.04
N ALA A 448 -11.34 18.05 -35.98
CA ALA A 448 -12.37 19.06 -36.20
C ALA A 448 -13.62 18.79 -35.35
N ALA A 449 -14.44 19.84 -35.14
CA ALA A 449 -15.67 19.77 -34.38
C ALA A 449 -16.69 18.77 -34.98
N GLU A 450 -16.72 18.65 -36.30
CA GLU A 450 -17.58 17.69 -37.01
C GLU A 450 -17.20 16.24 -36.70
N GLU A 451 -15.91 15.94 -36.50
CA GLU A 451 -15.44 14.61 -36.11
C GLU A 451 -15.82 14.32 -34.65
N VAL A 452 -15.81 15.33 -33.77
CA VAL A 452 -16.28 15.21 -32.38
C VAL A 452 -17.74 14.80 -32.35
N LEU A 453 -18.58 15.47 -33.14
CA LEU A 453 -20.01 15.13 -33.25
C LEU A 453 -20.22 13.71 -33.82
N GLN A 454 -19.45 13.32 -34.82
CA GLN A 454 -19.55 11.98 -35.42
C GLN A 454 -19.06 10.86 -34.47
N LYS A 455 -18.06 11.15 -33.65
CA LYS A 455 -17.48 10.19 -32.68
C LYS A 455 -18.06 10.33 -31.27
N ARG A 456 -19.24 10.94 -31.12
CA ARG A 456 -19.89 11.21 -29.84
C ARG A 456 -19.79 10.03 -28.86
N ASP A 457 -20.26 8.86 -29.26
CA ASP A 457 -20.31 7.67 -28.39
C ASP A 457 -18.91 7.19 -27.98
N LEU A 458 -17.94 7.29 -28.88
CA LEU A 458 -16.54 6.95 -28.59
C LEU A 458 -15.92 7.91 -27.57
N ILE A 459 -16.20 9.21 -27.70
CA ILE A 459 -15.71 10.22 -26.77
C ILE A 459 -16.36 10.05 -25.38
N LEU A 460 -17.67 9.83 -25.33
CA LEU A 460 -18.38 9.55 -24.06
C LEU A 460 -17.85 8.28 -23.39
N TRP A 461 -17.59 7.24 -24.19
CA TRP A 461 -16.97 6.01 -23.70
C TRP A 461 -15.56 6.26 -23.14
N PHE A 462 -14.74 7.05 -23.86
CA PHE A 462 -13.41 7.44 -23.41
C PHE A 462 -13.46 8.20 -22.08
N VAL A 463 -14.30 9.25 -21.99
CA VAL A 463 -14.46 10.06 -20.75
C VAL A 463 -14.93 9.21 -19.58
N TRP A 464 -15.87 8.29 -19.81
CA TRP A 464 -16.34 7.36 -18.78
C TRP A 464 -15.19 6.53 -18.20
N HIS A 465 -14.41 5.87 -19.04
CA HIS A 465 -13.32 5.00 -18.60
C HIS A 465 -12.14 5.79 -18.01
N ALA A 466 -11.81 6.94 -18.58
CA ALA A 466 -10.80 7.84 -18.04
C ALA A 466 -11.15 8.30 -16.63
N ALA A 467 -12.39 8.73 -16.42
CA ALA A 467 -12.89 9.17 -15.13
C ALA A 467 -12.97 8.01 -14.10
N LEU A 468 -13.32 6.78 -14.53
CA LEU A 468 -13.26 5.61 -13.64
C LEU A 468 -11.83 5.36 -13.13
N CYS A 469 -10.82 5.63 -13.95
CA CYS A 469 -9.43 5.32 -13.66
C CYS A 469 -8.66 6.44 -12.96
N HIS A 470 -9.24 7.65 -12.76
CA HIS A 470 -8.50 8.80 -12.24
C HIS A 470 -7.82 8.54 -10.90
N ASP A 471 -8.46 7.78 -10.04
CA ASP A 471 -8.06 7.49 -8.66
C ASP A 471 -7.43 6.10 -8.45
N THR A 472 -7.10 5.35 -9.52
CA THR A 472 -6.57 3.98 -9.41
C THR A 472 -5.26 3.90 -8.62
N GLY A 473 -4.45 4.96 -8.62
CA GLY A 473 -3.23 5.02 -7.82
C GLY A 473 -3.44 4.94 -6.31
N LYS A 474 -4.64 5.24 -5.82
CA LYS A 474 -4.98 5.09 -4.40
C LYS A 474 -4.92 3.64 -3.92
N ILE A 475 -5.01 2.65 -4.82
CA ILE A 475 -4.91 1.23 -4.46
C ILE A 475 -3.63 0.93 -3.68
N LEU A 476 -2.52 1.58 -4.02
CA LEU A 476 -1.22 1.32 -3.40
C LEU A 476 -0.95 2.14 -2.12
N ILE A 477 -1.88 3.01 -1.72
CA ILE A 477 -1.74 3.86 -0.52
C ILE A 477 -2.94 3.72 0.43
N MET A 478 -3.71 2.64 0.31
CA MET A 478 -4.93 2.44 1.09
C MET A 478 -4.67 2.37 2.60
N ASP A 479 -3.57 1.77 3.03
CA ASP A 479 -3.17 1.75 4.43
C ASP A 479 -2.97 3.17 5.00
N THR A 480 -2.41 4.09 4.23
CA THR A 480 -2.28 5.51 4.62
C THR A 480 -3.65 6.20 4.74
N ILE A 481 -4.59 5.84 3.88
CA ILE A 481 -5.92 6.46 3.87
C ILE A 481 -6.80 5.95 5.01
N PHE A 482 -6.65 4.68 5.39
CA PHE A 482 -7.57 4.00 6.33
C PHE A 482 -7.16 3.95 7.76
N VAL A 483 -5.85 3.86 8.00
CA VAL A 483 -5.34 3.31 9.26
C VAL A 483 -5.32 4.36 10.36
N TYR A 484 -5.29 5.65 10.02
CA TYR A 484 -5.02 6.67 11.02
C TYR A 484 -6.29 7.36 11.49
N GLY A 485 -6.73 6.98 12.66
CA GLY A 485 -7.82 7.62 13.37
C GLY A 485 -7.44 8.98 13.94
N ARG A 486 -6.77 9.82 13.15
CA ARG A 486 -6.30 11.15 13.52
C ARG A 486 -6.14 12.02 12.27
N LYS A 487 -5.79 13.28 12.45
CA LYS A 487 -5.40 14.14 11.33
C LYS A 487 -4.10 13.60 10.69
N LEU A 488 -4.07 13.58 9.38
CA LEU A 488 -2.88 13.21 8.63
C LEU A 488 -1.71 14.14 8.93
N LEU A 489 -0.51 13.58 9.03
CA LEU A 489 0.73 14.29 9.08
C LEU A 489 1.12 14.80 7.68
N ASP A 490 2.02 15.79 7.60
CA ASP A 490 2.44 16.37 6.31
C ASP A 490 3.06 15.31 5.37
N MET A 491 3.80 14.35 5.93
CA MET A 491 4.36 13.23 5.18
C MET A 491 3.26 12.35 4.55
N GLU A 492 2.22 12.05 5.30
CA GLU A 492 1.09 11.24 4.82
C GLU A 492 0.29 11.98 3.72
N PHE A 493 0.15 13.30 3.84
CA PHE A 493 -0.35 14.13 2.75
C PHE A 493 0.56 14.05 1.52
N GLY A 494 1.88 14.03 1.73
CA GLY A 494 2.85 13.77 0.67
C GLY A 494 2.56 12.45 -0.05
N LEU A 495 2.37 11.35 0.70
CA LEU A 495 2.02 10.03 0.15
C LEU A 495 0.70 10.08 -0.64
N ILE A 496 -0.35 10.70 -0.10
CA ILE A 496 -1.63 10.80 -0.82
C ILE A 496 -1.48 11.57 -2.13
N ARG A 497 -0.66 12.64 -2.15
CA ARG A 497 -0.40 13.40 -3.39
C ARG A 497 0.35 12.61 -4.46
N THR A 498 0.88 11.43 -4.14
CA THR A 498 1.54 10.57 -5.13
C THR A 498 0.56 9.83 -6.03
N HIS A 499 -0.68 9.60 -5.60
CA HIS A 499 -1.62 8.74 -6.33
C HIS A 499 -1.85 9.12 -7.81
N PRO A 500 -1.79 10.40 -8.26
CA PRO A 500 -1.93 10.72 -9.67
C PRO A 500 -0.80 10.13 -10.52
N LYS A 501 0.45 10.23 -10.04
CA LYS A 501 1.62 9.66 -10.73
C LYS A 501 1.60 8.14 -10.70
N VAL A 502 1.31 7.55 -9.53
CA VAL A 502 1.17 6.09 -9.34
C VAL A 502 0.08 5.54 -10.27
N GLY A 503 -1.07 6.21 -10.32
CA GLY A 503 -2.17 5.83 -11.21
C GLY A 503 -1.79 5.91 -12.67
N ALA A 504 -1.14 6.99 -13.09
CA ALA A 504 -0.66 7.16 -14.46
C ALA A 504 0.36 6.07 -14.83
N SER A 505 1.33 5.78 -13.96
CA SER A 505 2.32 4.71 -14.16
C SER A 505 1.67 3.34 -14.32
N LEU A 506 0.71 2.99 -13.46
CA LEU A 506 -0.04 1.74 -13.60
C LEU A 506 -0.82 1.67 -14.93
N LEU A 507 -1.47 2.76 -15.34
CA LEU A 507 -2.24 2.82 -16.58
C LEU A 507 -1.37 2.72 -17.83
N MET A 508 -0.16 3.26 -17.80
CA MET A 508 0.80 3.21 -18.93
C MET A 508 1.29 1.80 -19.26
N ARG A 509 1.09 0.83 -18.41
CA ARG A 509 1.57 -0.55 -18.62
C ARG A 509 0.90 -1.28 -19.79
N PHE A 510 -0.33 -0.93 -20.12
CA PHE A 510 -1.08 -1.58 -21.19
C PHE A 510 -1.61 -0.57 -22.19
N PRO A 511 -1.50 -0.85 -23.51
CA PRO A 511 -2.05 0.05 -24.54
C PRO A 511 -3.56 0.32 -24.37
N SER A 512 -4.29 -0.60 -23.74
CA SER A 512 -5.72 -0.48 -23.46
C SER A 512 -6.04 0.64 -22.46
N THR A 513 -5.13 0.93 -21.53
CA THR A 513 -5.30 1.90 -20.43
C THR A 513 -4.39 3.11 -20.53
N ALA A 514 -3.28 3.03 -21.29
CA ALA A 514 -2.29 4.11 -21.40
C ALA A 514 -2.89 5.46 -21.81
N LYS A 515 -3.94 5.45 -22.62
CA LYS A 515 -4.63 6.67 -23.08
C LYS A 515 -5.37 7.42 -21.96
N TYR A 516 -5.53 6.83 -20.77
CA TYR A 516 -6.15 7.47 -19.60
C TYR A 516 -5.11 8.08 -18.63
N ALA A 517 -3.82 7.86 -18.89
CA ALA A 517 -2.75 8.24 -17.96
C ALA A 517 -2.71 9.75 -17.68
N ASP A 518 -2.85 10.60 -18.70
CA ASP A 518 -2.84 12.05 -18.53
C ASP A 518 -4.00 12.55 -17.65
N ILE A 519 -5.16 11.88 -17.73
CA ILE A 519 -6.31 12.23 -16.90
C ILE A 519 -6.03 11.86 -15.44
N ALA A 520 -5.50 10.67 -15.18
CA ALA A 520 -5.09 10.26 -13.84
C ALA A 520 -3.99 11.18 -13.29
N LEU A 521 -3.04 11.59 -14.12
CA LEU A 521 -1.95 12.49 -13.73
C LEU A 521 -2.43 13.91 -13.41
N GLY A 522 -3.38 14.43 -14.19
CA GLY A 522 -3.76 15.84 -14.18
C GLY A 522 -5.00 16.22 -13.39
N HIS A 523 -5.80 15.27 -12.87
CA HIS A 523 -7.10 15.56 -12.26
C HIS A 523 -7.06 16.43 -10.98
N HIS A 524 -5.90 16.62 -10.38
CA HIS A 524 -5.69 17.55 -9.26
C HIS A 524 -4.99 18.85 -9.66
N LYS A 525 -4.70 19.07 -10.94
CA LYS A 525 -4.15 20.34 -11.43
C LYS A 525 -5.27 21.38 -11.58
N TRP A 526 -4.92 22.62 -11.27
CA TRP A 526 -5.79 23.73 -11.59
C TRP A 526 -5.81 23.99 -13.10
N TYR A 527 -6.91 24.55 -13.61
CA TYR A 527 -7.09 24.85 -15.03
C TYR A 527 -5.94 25.68 -15.62
N ASP A 528 -5.46 26.69 -14.87
CA ASP A 528 -4.37 27.58 -15.26
C ASP A 528 -2.96 27.04 -14.93
N ASN A 529 -2.86 25.82 -14.41
CA ASN A 529 -1.63 25.17 -13.92
C ASN A 529 -0.90 25.89 -12.78
N SER A 530 -1.44 26.99 -12.21
CA SER A 530 -0.80 27.76 -11.14
C SER A 530 -0.67 27.01 -9.82
N ARG A 531 -1.50 25.99 -9.60
CA ARG A 531 -1.54 25.16 -8.38
C ARG A 531 -1.95 23.72 -8.70
N GLY A 532 -2.01 22.91 -7.63
CA GLY A 532 -2.36 21.49 -7.73
C GLY A 532 -1.11 20.62 -7.85
N TYR A 533 -1.30 19.33 -7.98
CA TYR A 533 -0.22 18.34 -8.07
C TYR A 533 -0.54 17.28 -9.15
N PRO A 534 0.52 16.64 -9.71
CA PRO A 534 1.94 16.89 -9.49
C PRO A 534 2.38 18.24 -10.12
N GLU A 535 3.35 18.92 -9.48
CA GLU A 535 3.76 20.27 -9.90
C GLU A 535 4.34 20.32 -11.32
N GLU A 536 5.11 19.29 -11.69
CA GLU A 536 5.83 19.18 -12.96
C GLU A 536 4.94 18.90 -14.18
N PHE A 537 3.69 18.50 -13.97
CA PHE A 537 2.79 18.23 -15.09
C PHE A 537 2.03 19.49 -15.52
N ASP A 538 2.23 19.87 -16.77
CA ASP A 538 1.50 20.95 -17.43
C ASP A 538 0.35 20.37 -18.28
N THR A 539 -0.87 20.51 -17.81
CA THR A 539 -2.06 19.98 -18.49
C THR A 539 -2.30 20.62 -19.86
N SER A 540 -1.74 21.83 -20.12
CA SER A 540 -1.89 22.51 -21.41
C SER A 540 -1.20 21.78 -22.56
N THR A 541 -0.24 20.91 -22.26
CA THR A 541 0.47 20.10 -23.25
C THR A 541 -0.28 18.82 -23.64
N SER A 542 -1.29 18.43 -22.86
CA SER A 542 -2.07 17.21 -23.09
C SER A 542 -3.16 17.42 -24.16
N PRO A 543 -3.28 16.52 -25.14
CA PRO A 543 -4.35 16.58 -26.13
C PRO A 543 -5.75 16.34 -25.54
N VAL A 544 -5.81 15.86 -24.30
CA VAL A 544 -7.06 15.57 -23.58
C VAL A 544 -7.30 16.53 -22.42
N LYS A 545 -6.72 17.74 -22.45
CA LYS A 545 -6.85 18.75 -21.40
C LYS A 545 -8.31 19.00 -21.00
N THR A 546 -9.22 19.14 -21.96
CA THR A 546 -10.64 19.36 -21.66
C THR A 546 -11.24 18.22 -20.84
N VAL A 547 -10.81 16.98 -21.08
CA VAL A 547 -11.25 15.83 -20.29
C VAL A 547 -10.64 15.85 -18.89
N ILE A 548 -9.39 16.30 -18.75
CA ILE A 548 -8.76 16.52 -17.43
C ILE A 548 -9.59 17.54 -16.62
N ASP A 549 -9.95 18.67 -17.23
CA ASP A 549 -10.74 19.72 -16.58
C ASP A 549 -12.16 19.22 -16.18
N LEU A 550 -12.78 18.39 -17.04
CA LEU A 550 -14.07 17.74 -16.73
C LEU A 550 -13.96 16.81 -15.53
N VAL A 551 -12.94 15.96 -15.51
CA VAL A 551 -12.73 14.98 -14.43
C VAL A 551 -12.36 15.71 -13.14
N GLN A 552 -11.50 16.71 -13.19
CA GLN A 552 -11.14 17.55 -12.03
C GLN A 552 -12.39 18.21 -11.39
N CYS A 553 -13.28 18.78 -12.21
CA CYS A 553 -14.52 19.37 -11.71
C CYS A 553 -15.47 18.32 -11.13
N ALA A 554 -15.62 17.17 -11.79
CA ALA A 554 -16.48 16.08 -11.35
C ALA A 554 -15.99 15.45 -10.05
N ASP A 555 -14.66 15.26 -9.90
CA ASP A 555 -14.01 14.80 -8.67
C ASP A 555 -14.31 15.76 -7.50
N CYS A 556 -14.03 17.05 -7.69
CA CYS A 556 -14.32 18.05 -6.67
C CYS A 556 -15.81 18.10 -6.29
N LEU A 557 -16.73 17.98 -7.28
CA LEU A 557 -18.17 18.00 -7.05
C LEU A 557 -18.64 16.79 -6.24
N ASP A 558 -18.23 15.60 -6.63
CA ASP A 558 -18.62 14.38 -5.90
C ASP A 558 -18.02 14.38 -4.50
N ALA A 559 -16.72 14.70 -4.36
CA ALA A 559 -16.06 14.79 -3.06
C ALA A 559 -16.73 15.82 -2.12
N ALA A 560 -17.21 16.95 -2.64
CA ALA A 560 -17.86 17.99 -1.86
C ALA A 560 -19.29 17.61 -1.42
N THR A 561 -20.00 16.78 -2.19
CA THR A 561 -21.43 16.50 -2.00
C THR A 561 -21.75 15.11 -1.45
N ASP A 562 -20.78 14.18 -1.41
CA ASP A 562 -21.02 12.86 -0.84
C ASP A 562 -21.13 12.92 0.69
N THR A 563 -22.24 12.37 1.21
CA THR A 563 -22.54 12.30 2.65
C THR A 563 -22.48 10.89 3.22
N VAL A 564 -22.21 9.88 2.39
CA VAL A 564 -22.21 8.46 2.79
C VAL A 564 -20.78 7.97 3.02
N GLY A 565 -19.87 8.19 2.09
CA GLY A 565 -18.50 7.66 2.13
C GLY A 565 -17.46 8.61 2.75
N ARG A 566 -17.87 9.58 3.56
CA ARG A 566 -16.97 10.59 4.13
C ARG A 566 -17.10 10.69 5.65
N SER A 567 -15.97 10.93 6.30
CA SER A 567 -15.90 11.07 7.78
C SER A 567 -16.37 12.43 8.30
N TYR A 568 -16.57 13.43 7.43
CA TYR A 568 -17.08 14.74 7.82
C TYR A 568 -18.62 14.83 7.65
N ASN A 569 -19.27 15.43 8.64
CA ASN A 569 -20.73 15.40 8.79
C ASN A 569 -21.54 16.27 7.84
N ARG A 570 -20.93 17.17 7.07
CA ARG A 570 -21.62 18.11 6.20
C ARG A 570 -20.93 18.22 4.85
N GLY A 571 -21.49 17.57 3.83
CA GLY A 571 -21.20 17.90 2.45
C GLY A 571 -21.64 19.33 2.12
N LYS A 572 -21.01 19.96 1.14
CA LYS A 572 -21.51 21.21 0.53
C LYS A 572 -22.77 20.93 -0.26
N GLY A 573 -23.67 21.90 -0.29
CA GLY A 573 -24.78 21.87 -1.23
C GLY A 573 -24.28 21.99 -2.68
N PHE A 574 -25.06 21.49 -3.63
CA PHE A 574 -24.72 21.63 -5.06
C PHE A 574 -24.65 23.11 -5.48
N ASP A 575 -25.53 23.96 -4.93
CA ASP A 575 -25.51 25.41 -5.19
C ASP A 575 -24.23 26.08 -4.70
N ASP A 576 -23.75 25.69 -3.51
CA ASP A 576 -22.51 26.20 -2.94
C ASP A 576 -21.31 25.79 -3.80
N PHE A 577 -21.32 24.56 -4.35
CA PHE A 577 -20.28 24.11 -5.27
C PHE A 577 -20.30 24.88 -6.59
N CYS A 578 -21.48 25.14 -7.15
CA CYS A 578 -21.61 25.97 -8.36
C CYS A 578 -21.12 27.42 -8.14
N ALA A 579 -21.32 27.97 -6.94
CA ALA A 579 -20.73 29.26 -6.57
C ALA A 579 -19.19 29.20 -6.53
N GLU A 580 -18.61 28.14 -5.94
CA GLU A 580 -17.17 27.91 -5.92
C GLU A 580 -16.58 27.80 -7.34
N VAL A 581 -17.24 27.07 -8.26
CA VAL A 581 -16.79 26.97 -9.66
C VAL A 581 -16.79 28.33 -10.34
N ARG A 582 -17.81 29.15 -10.08
CA ARG A 582 -17.89 30.52 -10.62
C ARG A 582 -16.78 31.42 -10.09
N GLU A 583 -16.52 31.37 -8.79
CA GLU A 583 -15.44 32.15 -8.16
C GLU A 583 -14.05 31.72 -8.65
N GLY A 584 -13.84 30.40 -8.88
CA GLY A 584 -12.61 29.83 -9.38
C GLY A 584 -12.47 29.79 -10.91
N SER A 585 -13.43 30.37 -11.65
CA SER A 585 -13.43 30.38 -13.12
C SER A 585 -12.18 31.05 -13.69
N GLY A 586 -11.52 30.36 -14.62
CA GLY A 586 -10.28 30.82 -15.26
C GLY A 586 -9.01 30.57 -14.42
N THR A 587 -9.15 30.11 -13.18
CA THR A 587 -8.01 29.74 -12.32
C THR A 587 -8.06 28.27 -11.95
N ARG A 588 -8.89 27.88 -11.00
CA ARG A 588 -9.06 26.48 -10.58
C ARG A 588 -9.90 25.68 -11.58
N TYR A 589 -10.94 26.28 -12.11
CA TYR A 589 -11.90 25.64 -13.02
C TYR A 589 -11.88 26.31 -14.39
N ALA A 590 -12.12 25.53 -15.44
CA ALA A 590 -12.26 26.06 -16.79
C ALA A 590 -13.47 27.01 -16.88
N PRO A 591 -13.37 28.16 -17.59
CA PRO A 591 -14.48 29.13 -17.69
C PRO A 591 -15.79 28.53 -18.20
N TRP A 592 -15.70 27.66 -19.21
CA TRP A 592 -16.88 27.01 -19.81
C TRP A 592 -17.62 26.06 -18.84
N LEU A 593 -16.95 25.56 -17.76
CA LEU A 593 -17.61 24.78 -16.69
C LEU A 593 -18.60 25.64 -15.89
N SER A 594 -18.22 26.89 -15.59
CA SER A 594 -19.13 27.84 -14.91
C SER A 594 -20.36 28.13 -15.74
N ASP A 595 -20.18 28.30 -17.05
CA ASP A 595 -21.29 28.57 -17.98
C ASP A 595 -22.20 27.34 -18.04
N LEU A 596 -21.63 26.15 -18.23
CA LEU A 596 -22.38 24.90 -18.34
C LEU A 596 -23.18 24.58 -17.06
N LEU A 597 -22.56 24.71 -15.88
CA LEU A 597 -23.23 24.50 -14.59
C LEU A 597 -24.25 25.60 -14.22
N SER A 598 -24.35 26.68 -15.00
CA SER A 598 -25.38 27.71 -14.83
C SER A 598 -26.67 27.37 -15.56
N GLU A 599 -26.66 26.42 -16.47
CA GLU A 599 -27.80 26.03 -17.27
C GLU A 599 -28.81 25.19 -16.50
N PRO A 600 -30.11 25.50 -16.53
CA PRO A 600 -31.13 24.78 -15.75
C PRO A 600 -31.17 23.28 -16.03
N GLU A 601 -31.06 22.88 -17.31
CA GLU A 601 -31.11 21.49 -17.75
C GLU A 601 -29.92 20.70 -17.21
N VAL A 602 -28.69 21.24 -17.31
CA VAL A 602 -27.48 20.65 -16.76
C VAL A 602 -27.58 20.47 -15.24
N ARG A 603 -28.14 21.51 -14.57
CA ARG A 603 -28.32 21.47 -13.11
C ARG A 603 -29.33 20.43 -12.67
N GLU A 604 -30.39 20.22 -13.43
CA GLU A 604 -31.39 19.18 -13.16
C GLU A 604 -30.76 17.79 -13.27
N ASP A 605 -30.05 17.52 -14.37
CA ASP A 605 -29.41 16.22 -14.60
C ASP A 605 -28.32 15.94 -13.58
N ILE A 606 -27.44 16.89 -13.28
CA ILE A 606 -26.41 16.73 -12.25
C ILE A 606 -27.06 16.54 -10.88
N GLY A 607 -28.11 17.30 -10.54
CA GLY A 607 -28.85 17.12 -9.28
C GLY A 607 -29.48 15.74 -9.15
N PHE A 608 -29.97 15.16 -10.24
CA PHE A 608 -30.46 13.79 -10.29
C PHE A 608 -29.32 12.79 -10.05
N LEU A 609 -28.14 12.98 -10.69
CA LEU A 609 -26.97 12.12 -10.50
C LEU A 609 -26.47 12.15 -9.05
N LEU A 610 -26.39 13.33 -8.44
CA LEU A 610 -25.93 13.49 -7.05
C LEU A 610 -26.88 12.87 -6.01
N THR A 611 -28.11 12.58 -6.37
CA THR A 611 -29.13 11.96 -5.51
C THR A 611 -29.41 10.52 -5.94
N LYS A 612 -30.30 10.32 -6.89
CA LYS A 612 -30.73 8.99 -7.36
C LYS A 612 -29.63 8.21 -8.08
N GLY A 613 -28.77 8.91 -8.80
CA GLY A 613 -27.61 8.31 -9.43
C GLY A 613 -26.67 7.71 -8.38
N ARG A 614 -26.34 8.47 -7.32
CA ARG A 614 -25.48 8.02 -6.22
C ARG A 614 -26.09 6.85 -5.44
N GLU A 615 -27.39 6.90 -5.13
CA GLU A 615 -28.10 5.77 -4.52
C GLU A 615 -27.93 4.49 -5.35
N LYS A 616 -28.02 4.62 -6.67
CA LYS A 616 -27.84 3.49 -7.59
C LYS A 616 -26.41 2.97 -7.58
N GLU A 617 -25.39 3.84 -7.56
CA GLU A 617 -24.00 3.39 -7.54
C GLU A 617 -23.65 2.65 -6.25
N TYR A 618 -24.14 3.10 -5.10
CA TYR A 618 -24.00 2.36 -3.85
C TYR A 618 -24.72 1.00 -3.88
N TYR A 619 -25.92 0.96 -4.50
CA TYR A 619 -26.63 -0.30 -4.68
C TYR A 619 -25.90 -1.28 -5.58
N ASP A 620 -25.43 -0.82 -6.75
CA ASP A 620 -24.68 -1.65 -7.71
C ASP A 620 -23.37 -2.19 -7.09
N THR A 621 -22.68 -1.34 -6.31
CA THR A 621 -21.46 -1.73 -5.57
C THR A 621 -21.77 -2.81 -4.54
N TYR A 622 -22.83 -2.64 -3.76
CA TYR A 622 -23.27 -3.67 -2.81
C TYR A 622 -23.55 -5.01 -3.51
N GLN A 623 -24.26 -5.00 -4.64
CA GLN A 623 -24.55 -6.22 -5.41
C GLN A 623 -23.27 -6.90 -5.93
N GLN A 624 -22.31 -6.09 -6.37
CA GLN A 624 -21.00 -6.61 -6.80
C GLN A 624 -20.26 -7.27 -5.64
N LEU A 625 -20.16 -6.63 -4.48
CA LEU A 625 -19.50 -7.17 -3.31
C LEU A 625 -20.20 -8.41 -2.76
N LYS A 626 -21.55 -8.40 -2.75
CA LYS A 626 -22.34 -9.56 -2.37
C LYS A 626 -22.09 -10.76 -3.31
N SER A 627 -21.94 -10.52 -4.61
CA SER A 627 -21.61 -11.56 -5.57
C SER A 627 -20.23 -12.20 -5.32
N ILE A 628 -19.26 -11.45 -4.79
CA ILE A 628 -17.96 -11.99 -4.38
C ILE A 628 -18.13 -12.80 -3.09
N HIS A 629 -18.78 -12.23 -2.09
CA HIS A 629 -19.03 -12.86 -0.79
C HIS A 629 -19.79 -14.21 -0.92
N ASP A 630 -20.90 -14.23 -1.66
CA ASP A 630 -21.78 -15.41 -1.78
C ASP A 630 -21.13 -16.57 -2.56
N LYS A 631 -20.20 -16.29 -3.48
CA LYS A 631 -19.49 -17.32 -4.26
C LYS A 631 -18.45 -18.08 -3.45
N GLU A 632 -17.85 -17.48 -2.45
CA GLU A 632 -16.89 -18.17 -1.59
C GLU A 632 -17.54 -19.06 -0.54
N MET A 633 -18.76 -18.77 -0.17
CA MET A 633 -19.54 -19.57 0.78
C MET A 633 -20.08 -20.89 0.16
N GLN A 634 -19.96 -21.07 -1.15
CA GLN A 634 -20.28 -22.30 -1.88
C GLN A 634 -19.02 -23.13 -2.17
#